data_55ae44b25b1f76c80b8767b532317490
#
_entry.id   55ae44b25b1f76c80b8767b532317490
#
_cell.length_a   1.000
_cell.length_b   1.000
_cell.length_c   1.000
_cell.angle_alpha   90.00
_cell.angle_beta   90.00
_cell.angle_gamma   90.00
#
_symmetry.space_group_name_H-M   'P 1'
#
loop_
_entity.id
_entity.type
_entity.pdbx_description
1 polymer ?
#
loop_
_entity_poly.entity_id
_entity_poly.type
_entity_poly.pdbx_seq_one_letter_code
_entity_poly.pdbx_strand_id
1 'polypeptide(L)'
;MFNVISLKNGLENVAGFSFGGVSAGFKKDGANDLGFIKAHNEANVWARFTSNKFKAAPIRHFERTFSLDSSAQNANFKSAYASKGELKTNFILLNSKNANAMTGKAGIDDIDDILSALKELPNFKDTKLINPLMSSTGVIGYRLNKDKIIAAASKFDLNMRDSDAVARSIMTTDSFKKEIALKVELQNGTSFNIACICKGAGMINPALATMLCFILTDAPIPNDDANELLDSAIEQSFNAISVDGDTSTNDTVMLLSSKQASGYDKSAFAFALNQITLQMALNLVKDGEGSTKVVAFEVKNAASADDAKKAAMALSNSLLVKTALFGCDPNWGRIASTIGASGIECDENKLSIYYDDVLVYNAANPQLDEARESAAHAVMLKDSYKITCDIGIKNACYTAYGCDLGHQYVSINADYRS
;
A
#
# COMPACT_ATOMS: atom_id res chain seq x y z
N MET A 1 -23.12 8.37 15.40
CA MET A 1 -23.57 7.46 14.33
C MET A 1 -23.27 8.13 13.00
N PHE A 2 -22.85 7.40 11.97
CA PHE A 2 -22.56 7.93 10.63
C PHE A 2 -22.94 6.84 9.61
N ASN A 3 -23.06 7.23 8.34
CA ASN A 3 -23.33 6.33 7.23
C ASN A 3 -22.14 6.38 6.24
N VAL A 4 -21.72 5.23 5.71
CA VAL A 4 -20.64 5.13 4.73
C VAL A 4 -21.18 4.55 3.45
N ILE A 5 -20.99 5.26 2.35
CA ILE A 5 -21.49 4.94 1.03
C ILE A 5 -20.31 4.73 0.08
N SER A 6 -20.24 3.58 -0.55
CA SER A 6 -19.27 3.33 -1.62
C SER A 6 -19.65 4.11 -2.87
N LEU A 7 -18.68 4.81 -3.44
CA LEU A 7 -18.85 5.64 -4.64
C LEU A 7 -18.10 5.02 -5.83
N LYS A 8 -18.58 5.32 -7.03
CA LYS A 8 -17.88 5.05 -8.29
C LYS A 8 -16.96 6.22 -8.62
N ASN A 9 -16.11 6.08 -9.64
CA ASN A 9 -15.25 7.11 -10.22
C ASN A 9 -14.09 7.61 -9.31
N GLY A 10 -13.62 6.77 -8.38
CA GLY A 10 -12.37 7.01 -7.65
C GLY A 10 -12.19 8.42 -7.09
N LEU A 11 -11.05 9.04 -7.41
CA LEU A 11 -10.66 10.36 -6.88
C LEU A 11 -11.60 11.51 -7.29
N GLU A 12 -12.39 11.35 -8.35
CA GLU A 12 -13.30 12.41 -8.86
C GLU A 12 -14.36 12.82 -7.84
N ASN A 13 -14.60 11.98 -6.82
CA ASN A 13 -15.55 12.29 -5.75
C ASN A 13 -15.01 13.28 -4.72
N VAL A 14 -13.68 13.52 -4.67
CA VAL A 14 -13.08 14.38 -3.67
C VAL A 14 -12.92 15.79 -4.19
N ALA A 15 -13.50 16.77 -3.49
CA ALA A 15 -13.41 18.18 -3.87
C ALA A 15 -12.01 18.76 -3.65
N GLY A 16 -11.66 19.78 -4.44
CA GLY A 16 -10.44 20.56 -4.25
C GLY A 16 -9.19 20.02 -4.92
N PHE A 17 -9.32 18.98 -5.78
CA PHE A 17 -8.20 18.40 -6.51
C PHE A 17 -8.49 18.27 -8.01
N SER A 18 -7.41 18.37 -8.79
CA SER A 18 -7.32 17.96 -10.19
C SER A 18 -6.24 16.88 -10.31
N PHE A 19 -6.40 15.98 -11.25
CA PHE A 19 -5.46 14.88 -11.47
C PHE A 19 -5.65 14.31 -12.87
N GLY A 20 -4.58 13.77 -13.42
CA GLY A 20 -4.59 13.18 -14.75
C GLY A 20 -3.30 12.49 -15.07
N GLY A 21 -3.20 11.97 -16.26
CA GLY A 21 -2.01 11.26 -16.73
C GLY A 21 -1.84 11.35 -18.24
N VAL A 22 -0.59 11.25 -18.68
CA VAL A 22 -0.20 11.22 -20.10
C VAL A 22 0.88 10.16 -20.32
N SER A 23 1.13 9.80 -21.56
CA SER A 23 2.30 9.01 -21.93
C SER A 23 3.52 9.90 -22.14
N ALA A 24 4.60 9.63 -21.39
CA ALA A 24 5.94 10.18 -21.63
C ALA A 24 6.79 9.23 -22.51
N GLY A 25 6.26 8.06 -22.88
CA GLY A 25 6.93 7.08 -23.69
C GLY A 25 7.95 6.21 -22.94
N PHE A 26 7.73 5.98 -21.65
CA PHE A 26 8.46 4.99 -20.87
C PHE A 26 7.84 3.59 -20.99
N LYS A 27 6.52 3.50 -21.15
CA LYS A 27 5.80 2.27 -21.49
C LYS A 27 5.79 2.07 -22.99
N LYS A 28 6.17 0.85 -23.43
CA LYS A 28 6.27 0.51 -24.86
C LYS A 28 4.92 0.52 -25.60
N ASP A 29 3.83 0.25 -24.90
CA ASP A 29 2.46 0.21 -25.40
C ASP A 29 1.80 1.61 -25.53
N GLY A 30 2.53 2.68 -25.15
CA GLY A 30 2.02 4.04 -25.18
C GLY A 30 1.03 4.38 -24.07
N ALA A 31 0.82 3.47 -23.11
CA ALA A 31 -0.02 3.73 -21.95
C ALA A 31 0.54 4.88 -21.08
N ASN A 32 -0.34 5.49 -20.27
CA ASN A 32 0.06 6.56 -19.36
C ASN A 32 1.14 6.07 -18.38
N ASP A 33 2.22 6.84 -18.27
CA ASP A 33 3.37 6.55 -17.42
C ASP A 33 3.90 7.80 -16.68
N LEU A 34 3.25 8.94 -16.90
CA LEU A 34 3.45 10.18 -16.18
C LEU A 34 2.08 10.74 -15.76
N GLY A 35 1.92 11.04 -14.47
CA GLY A 35 0.68 11.57 -13.92
C GLY A 35 0.92 12.74 -12.97
N PHE A 36 -0.16 13.40 -12.57
CA PHE A 36 -0.12 14.43 -11.56
C PHE A 36 -1.33 14.38 -10.63
N ILE A 37 -1.14 14.86 -9.42
CA ILE A 37 -2.20 15.24 -8.47
C ILE A 37 -1.94 16.69 -8.11
N LYS A 38 -2.93 17.56 -8.30
CA LYS A 38 -2.84 18.99 -8.00
C LYS A 38 -3.98 19.39 -7.08
N ALA A 39 -3.68 20.01 -5.94
CA ALA A 39 -4.68 20.69 -5.14
C ALA A 39 -4.97 22.08 -5.74
N HIS A 40 -6.24 22.50 -5.73
CA HIS A 40 -6.63 23.83 -6.26
C HIS A 40 -6.02 24.97 -5.43
N ASN A 41 -5.91 24.74 -4.12
CA ASN A 41 -5.17 25.55 -3.17
C ASN A 41 -4.06 24.71 -2.52
N GLU A 42 -3.56 25.12 -1.36
CA GLU A 42 -2.71 24.27 -0.55
C GLU A 42 -3.53 23.12 0.06
N ALA A 43 -3.01 21.89 -0.05
CA ALA A 43 -3.52 20.75 0.68
C ALA A 43 -2.55 20.40 1.83
N ASN A 44 -3.08 20.02 2.98
CA ASN A 44 -2.28 19.38 4.00
C ASN A 44 -1.85 18.00 3.51
N VAL A 45 -0.61 17.62 3.82
CA VAL A 45 -0.07 16.31 3.45
C VAL A 45 0.53 15.60 4.67
N TRP A 46 0.15 14.35 4.85
CA TRP A 46 0.75 13.42 5.81
C TRP A 46 1.25 12.23 5.03
N ALA A 47 2.50 11.87 5.26
CA ALA A 47 3.13 10.81 4.48
C ALA A 47 3.79 9.76 5.39
N ARG A 48 3.83 8.53 4.91
CA ARG A 48 4.63 7.45 5.46
C ARG A 48 5.39 6.78 4.34
N PHE A 49 6.62 6.41 4.62
CA PHE A 49 7.56 5.89 3.63
C PHE A 49 8.17 4.58 4.10
N THR A 50 8.78 3.88 3.16
CA THR A 50 9.49 2.62 3.38
C THR A 50 10.47 2.68 4.56
N SER A 51 10.59 1.57 5.28
CA SER A 51 11.64 1.34 6.28
C SER A 51 12.98 0.94 5.65
N ASN A 52 13.03 0.70 4.34
CA ASN A 52 14.27 0.36 3.64
C ASN A 52 15.30 1.49 3.83
N LYS A 53 16.51 1.13 4.23
CA LYS A 53 17.59 2.10 4.47
C LYS A 53 18.06 2.79 3.19
N PHE A 54 17.85 2.17 2.04
CA PHE A 54 18.17 2.73 0.72
C PHE A 54 16.97 3.45 0.11
N LYS A 55 16.48 4.48 0.78
CA LYS A 55 15.37 5.30 0.31
C LYS A 55 15.65 5.91 -1.05
N ALA A 56 14.65 5.85 -1.94
CA ALA A 56 14.69 6.47 -3.26
C ALA A 56 14.77 8.00 -3.19
N ALA A 57 15.28 8.62 -4.25
CA ALA A 57 15.43 10.07 -4.34
C ALA A 57 14.13 10.85 -4.10
N PRO A 58 12.94 10.43 -4.57
CA PRO A 58 11.68 11.12 -4.25
C PRO A 58 11.39 11.23 -2.75
N ILE A 59 11.69 10.19 -1.97
CA ILE A 59 11.49 10.22 -0.51
C ILE A 59 12.47 11.19 0.14
N ARG A 60 13.75 11.14 -0.25
CA ARG A 60 14.77 12.08 0.25
C ARG A 60 14.48 13.52 -0.17
N HIS A 61 13.90 13.73 -1.35
CA HIS A 61 13.44 15.04 -1.79
C HIS A 61 12.29 15.54 -0.89
N PHE A 62 11.31 14.69 -0.54
CA PHE A 62 10.25 15.02 0.40
C PHE A 62 10.83 15.43 1.77
N GLU A 63 11.70 14.58 2.34
CA GLU A 63 12.36 14.84 3.62
C GLU A 63 13.10 16.19 3.62
N ARG A 64 13.84 16.48 2.56
CA ARG A 64 14.55 17.75 2.41
C ARG A 64 13.57 18.93 2.27
N THR A 65 12.55 18.81 1.43
CA THR A 65 11.56 19.89 1.17
C THR A 65 10.91 20.37 2.46
N PHE A 66 10.64 19.45 3.37
CA PHE A 66 10.02 19.75 4.67
C PHE A 66 11.03 19.82 5.83
N SER A 67 12.32 19.77 5.56
CA SER A 67 13.40 19.77 6.56
C SER A 67 13.18 18.72 7.66
N LEU A 68 12.82 17.51 7.28
CA LEU A 68 12.62 16.39 8.19
C LEU A 68 13.96 15.70 8.48
N ASP A 69 14.19 15.32 9.73
CA ASP A 69 15.41 14.60 10.12
C ASP A 69 15.27 13.12 9.77
N SER A 70 16.00 12.69 8.75
CA SER A 70 16.05 11.30 8.31
C SER A 70 16.81 10.37 9.27
N SER A 71 17.61 10.94 10.20
CA SER A 71 18.40 10.17 11.18
C SER A 71 17.56 9.74 12.40
N ALA A 72 16.41 10.35 12.64
CA ALA A 72 15.51 10.04 13.76
C ALA A 72 14.72 8.74 13.59
N GLN A 73 15.08 7.89 12.63
CA GLN A 73 14.43 6.60 12.35
C GLN A 73 14.91 5.51 13.30
N ASN A 74 14.63 5.65 14.59
CA ASN A 74 14.58 4.52 15.50
C ASN A 74 13.19 3.92 15.46
N ALA A 75 13.08 2.67 14.98
CA ALA A 75 12.07 1.62 15.20
C ALA A 75 10.57 1.97 15.38
N ASN A 76 10.21 3.22 15.57
CA ASN A 76 8.84 3.71 15.68
C ASN A 76 8.59 4.78 14.64
N PHE A 77 7.90 4.42 13.55
CA PHE A 77 7.41 5.31 12.49
C PHE A 77 6.69 6.58 12.98
N LYS A 78 6.30 6.61 14.26
CA LYS A 78 5.44 7.61 14.88
C LYS A 78 6.05 9.00 15.09
N SER A 79 7.37 9.18 15.08
CA SER A 79 7.91 10.44 15.61
C SER A 79 8.55 11.40 14.59
N ALA A 80 9.10 10.92 13.49
CA ALA A 80 9.86 11.79 12.57
C ALA A 80 8.99 12.78 11.78
N TYR A 81 7.76 12.39 11.45
CA TYR A 81 6.84 13.21 10.63
C TYR A 81 5.76 13.92 11.45
N ALA A 82 5.48 13.47 12.68
CA ALA A 82 4.44 14.05 13.54
C ALA A 82 4.84 15.38 14.20
N SER A 83 6.14 15.69 14.32
CA SER A 83 6.62 16.76 15.18
C SER A 83 6.69 18.16 14.54
N LYS A 84 6.43 18.33 13.25
CA LYS A 84 6.68 19.59 12.52
C LYS A 84 5.44 20.39 12.08
N GLY A 85 4.29 20.16 12.69
CA GLY A 85 3.09 20.93 12.32
C GLY A 85 2.52 20.52 10.95
N GLU A 86 1.72 21.39 10.34
CA GLU A 86 1.06 21.11 9.06
C GLU A 86 2.04 21.22 7.90
N LEU A 87 2.32 20.10 7.23
CA LEU A 87 3.02 20.08 5.95
C LEU A 87 2.03 20.37 4.83
N LYS A 88 2.41 21.20 3.86
CA LYS A 88 1.52 21.62 2.78
C LYS A 88 2.18 21.50 1.42
N THR A 89 1.41 21.01 0.47
CA THR A 89 1.78 20.94 -0.96
C THR A 89 0.55 21.24 -1.83
N ASN A 90 0.77 21.59 -3.07
CA ASN A 90 -0.32 21.67 -4.04
C ASN A 90 -0.06 20.88 -5.32
N PHE A 91 1.07 20.19 -5.43
CA PHE A 91 1.37 19.43 -6.65
C PHE A 91 2.25 18.23 -6.36
N ILE A 92 1.88 17.09 -6.92
CA ILE A 92 2.67 15.86 -6.91
C ILE A 92 2.79 15.36 -8.35
N LEU A 93 4.03 15.21 -8.83
CA LEU A 93 4.35 14.57 -10.10
C LEU A 93 4.57 13.07 -9.87
N LEU A 94 4.01 12.23 -10.71
CA LEU A 94 4.03 10.78 -10.59
C LEU A 94 4.64 10.17 -11.85
N ASN A 95 5.55 9.20 -11.71
CA ASN A 95 6.02 8.44 -12.86
C ASN A 95 6.15 6.95 -12.57
N SER A 96 5.95 6.13 -13.61
CA SER A 96 6.28 4.71 -13.60
C SER A 96 7.49 4.38 -14.49
N LYS A 97 7.91 3.11 -14.47
CA LYS A 97 9.05 2.52 -15.19
C LYS A 97 10.45 2.91 -14.71
N ASN A 98 10.59 3.94 -13.89
CA ASN A 98 11.87 4.35 -13.28
C ASN A 98 11.64 4.72 -11.81
N ALA A 99 12.32 4.02 -10.91
CA ALA A 99 12.20 4.22 -9.45
C ALA A 99 12.95 5.46 -8.94
N ASN A 100 13.90 5.98 -9.70
CA ASN A 100 14.86 6.99 -9.22
C ASN A 100 15.48 6.63 -7.85
N ALA A 101 15.83 5.36 -7.69
CA ALA A 101 16.44 4.79 -6.50
C ALA A 101 17.90 4.40 -6.77
N MET A 102 18.75 4.48 -5.75
CA MET A 102 20.21 4.25 -5.84
C MET A 102 20.91 5.24 -6.80
N THR A 103 20.36 6.45 -6.94
CA THR A 103 20.85 7.52 -7.83
C THR A 103 21.59 8.62 -7.08
N GLY A 104 21.73 8.48 -5.77
CA GLY A 104 22.47 9.41 -4.91
C GLY A 104 21.87 10.83 -4.91
N LYS A 105 22.73 11.84 -4.65
CA LYS A 105 22.35 13.26 -4.70
C LYS A 105 21.82 13.67 -6.08
N ALA A 106 22.44 13.13 -7.12
CA ALA A 106 22.08 13.48 -8.49
C ALA A 106 20.63 13.15 -8.85
N GLY A 107 20.06 12.06 -8.27
CA GLY A 107 18.63 11.74 -8.45
C GLY A 107 17.70 12.74 -7.77
N ILE A 108 18.13 13.36 -6.68
CA ILE A 108 17.39 14.45 -6.01
C ILE A 108 17.49 15.74 -6.85
N ASP A 109 18.68 16.05 -7.36
CA ASP A 109 18.91 17.21 -8.23
C ASP A 109 18.08 17.12 -9.52
N ASP A 110 17.89 15.90 -10.08
CA ASP A 110 16.99 15.67 -11.22
C ASP A 110 15.54 16.06 -10.92
N ILE A 111 15.06 15.77 -9.71
CA ILE A 111 13.70 16.16 -9.30
C ILE A 111 13.59 17.68 -9.22
N ASP A 112 14.59 18.36 -8.64
CA ASP A 112 14.62 19.83 -8.58
C ASP A 112 14.60 20.47 -9.97
N ASP A 113 15.42 19.94 -10.88
CA ASP A 113 15.49 20.42 -12.26
C ASP A 113 14.14 20.26 -12.97
N ILE A 114 13.51 19.07 -12.84
CA ILE A 114 12.20 18.80 -13.41
C ILE A 114 11.15 19.77 -12.84
N LEU A 115 11.01 19.84 -11.52
CA LEU A 115 10.00 20.67 -10.86
C LEU A 115 10.22 22.17 -11.12
N SER A 116 11.47 22.59 -11.31
CA SER A 116 11.80 23.95 -11.72
C SER A 116 11.40 24.23 -13.16
N ALA A 117 11.68 23.29 -14.07
CA ALA A 117 11.32 23.43 -15.48
C ALA A 117 9.79 23.43 -15.70
N LEU A 118 9.01 22.72 -14.85
CA LEU A 118 7.54 22.78 -14.94
C LEU A 118 6.99 24.20 -14.82
N LYS A 119 7.61 25.07 -14.02
CA LYS A 119 7.16 26.46 -13.80
C LYS A 119 7.24 27.31 -15.07
N GLU A 120 8.13 26.93 -15.99
CA GLU A 120 8.35 27.64 -17.25
C GLU A 120 7.41 27.13 -18.37
N LEU A 121 6.68 26.04 -18.15
CA LEU A 121 5.78 25.49 -19.14
C LEU A 121 4.49 26.35 -19.28
N PRO A 122 3.98 26.57 -20.51
CA PRO A 122 2.79 27.39 -20.76
C PRO A 122 1.55 26.98 -19.96
N ASN A 123 1.35 25.65 -19.78
CA ASN A 123 0.22 25.11 -19.03
C ASN A 123 0.35 25.24 -17.51
N PHE A 124 1.53 25.60 -16.99
CA PHE A 124 1.77 25.90 -15.57
C PHE A 124 1.81 27.42 -15.26
N LYS A 125 1.72 28.29 -16.28
CA LYS A 125 1.92 29.74 -16.16
C LYS A 125 1.07 30.37 -15.03
N ASP A 126 -0.17 29.92 -14.89
CA ASP A 126 -1.09 30.43 -13.87
C ASP A 126 -1.12 29.59 -12.58
N THR A 127 -0.19 28.65 -12.46
CA THR A 127 -0.11 27.72 -11.33
C THR A 127 1.11 28.02 -10.47
N LYS A 128 0.90 28.66 -9.31
CA LYS A 128 1.96 28.79 -8.31
C LYS A 128 2.18 27.43 -7.63
N LEU A 129 3.31 26.78 -7.89
CA LEU A 129 3.69 25.53 -7.23
C LEU A 129 4.18 25.81 -5.81
N ILE A 130 3.59 25.13 -4.83
CA ILE A 130 3.90 25.22 -3.39
C ILE A 130 4.40 23.87 -2.93
N ASN A 131 5.68 23.81 -2.54
CA ASN A 131 6.35 22.58 -2.11
C ASN A 131 6.03 21.41 -3.02
N PRO A 132 6.25 21.50 -4.34
CA PRO A 132 5.91 20.44 -5.27
C PRO A 132 6.72 19.19 -4.96
N LEU A 133 6.08 18.03 -5.07
CA LEU A 133 6.64 16.73 -4.73
C LEU A 133 6.72 15.83 -5.98
N MET A 134 7.49 14.76 -5.87
CA MET A 134 7.52 13.70 -6.88
C MET A 134 7.45 12.33 -6.21
N SER A 135 6.79 11.37 -6.86
CA SER A 135 6.83 9.96 -6.51
C SER A 135 7.09 9.13 -7.75
N SER A 136 8.00 8.16 -7.62
CA SER A 136 8.50 7.35 -8.74
C SER A 136 8.39 5.87 -8.42
N THR A 137 8.20 5.04 -9.44
CA THR A 137 8.20 3.58 -9.31
C THR A 137 8.73 2.92 -10.59
N GLY A 138 9.36 1.74 -10.47
CA GLY A 138 9.91 0.99 -11.59
C GLY A 138 11.32 0.48 -11.33
N VAL A 139 12.16 0.47 -12.35
CA VAL A 139 13.52 -0.09 -12.28
C VAL A 139 14.44 0.78 -11.42
N ILE A 140 15.22 0.13 -10.53
CA ILE A 140 16.23 0.74 -9.66
C ILE A 140 17.55 0.93 -10.43
N GLY A 141 18.31 1.98 -10.11
CA GLY A 141 19.67 2.20 -10.60
C GLY A 141 19.78 3.11 -11.83
N TYR A 142 18.68 3.67 -12.30
CA TYR A 142 18.66 4.58 -13.43
C TYR A 142 18.24 6.00 -13.04
N ARG A 143 18.91 6.99 -13.62
CA ARG A 143 18.54 8.41 -13.53
C ARG A 143 17.26 8.67 -14.32
N LEU A 144 16.48 9.66 -13.91
CA LEU A 144 15.30 10.11 -14.65
C LEU A 144 15.70 10.72 -16.01
N ASN A 145 14.92 10.44 -17.04
CA ASN A 145 15.02 11.17 -18.30
C ASN A 145 14.20 12.46 -18.18
N LYS A 146 14.87 13.53 -17.76
CA LYS A 146 14.25 14.84 -17.48
C LYS A 146 13.54 15.41 -18.70
N ASP A 147 14.18 15.35 -19.87
CA ASP A 147 13.64 15.94 -21.11
C ASP A 147 12.32 15.28 -21.52
N LYS A 148 12.25 13.94 -21.43
CA LYS A 148 10.99 13.21 -21.69
C LYS A 148 9.89 13.59 -20.70
N ILE A 149 10.22 13.71 -19.41
CA ILE A 149 9.25 14.08 -18.38
C ILE A 149 8.74 15.49 -18.61
N ILE A 150 9.62 16.46 -18.85
CA ILE A 150 9.25 17.86 -19.07
C ILE A 150 8.40 17.99 -20.35
N ALA A 151 8.82 17.34 -21.43
CA ALA A 151 8.09 17.34 -22.69
C ALA A 151 6.69 16.71 -22.56
N ALA A 152 6.55 15.65 -21.77
CA ALA A 152 5.24 15.03 -21.52
C ALA A 152 4.38 15.91 -20.58
N ALA A 153 4.96 16.52 -19.55
CA ALA A 153 4.25 17.39 -18.61
C ALA A 153 3.67 18.64 -19.29
N SER A 154 4.25 19.09 -20.42
CA SER A 154 3.67 20.19 -21.21
C SER A 154 2.29 19.87 -21.81
N LYS A 155 1.91 18.58 -21.84
CA LYS A 155 0.61 18.10 -22.31
C LYS A 155 -0.44 17.96 -21.23
N PHE A 156 -0.10 18.19 -19.96
CA PHE A 156 -1.08 18.12 -18.87
C PHE A 156 -2.17 19.18 -19.01
N ASP A 157 -3.42 18.76 -18.94
CA ASP A 157 -4.51 19.66 -18.56
C ASP A 157 -4.61 19.67 -17.03
N LEU A 158 -4.12 20.74 -16.41
CA LEU A 158 -4.06 20.88 -14.95
C LEU A 158 -5.42 21.07 -14.28
N ASN A 159 -6.51 21.15 -15.05
CA ASN A 159 -7.89 21.18 -14.56
C ASN A 159 -8.60 19.83 -14.73
N MET A 160 -7.96 18.87 -15.39
CA MET A 160 -8.50 17.52 -15.61
C MET A 160 -8.80 16.83 -14.27
N ARG A 161 -9.84 16.01 -14.27
CA ARG A 161 -10.23 15.14 -13.14
C ARG A 161 -10.48 13.74 -13.69
N ASP A 162 -9.40 13.06 -14.07
CA ASP A 162 -9.40 11.71 -14.64
C ASP A 162 -8.66 10.74 -13.70
N SER A 163 -9.44 10.08 -12.83
CA SER A 163 -8.93 9.10 -11.86
C SER A 163 -8.31 7.89 -12.56
N ASP A 164 -8.86 7.44 -13.69
CA ASP A 164 -8.34 6.32 -14.45
C ASP A 164 -6.95 6.65 -15.03
N ALA A 165 -6.79 7.83 -15.62
CA ALA A 165 -5.52 8.25 -16.21
C ALA A 165 -4.39 8.32 -15.18
N VAL A 166 -4.64 8.94 -14.02
CA VAL A 166 -3.62 9.05 -12.96
C VAL A 166 -3.34 7.70 -12.31
N ALA A 167 -4.33 6.84 -12.07
CA ALA A 167 -4.13 5.50 -11.53
C ALA A 167 -3.28 4.63 -12.47
N ARG A 168 -3.54 4.67 -13.79
CA ARG A 168 -2.75 3.95 -14.78
C ARG A 168 -1.33 4.47 -14.92
N SER A 169 -1.09 5.76 -14.66
CA SER A 169 0.25 6.35 -14.80
C SER A 169 1.26 5.81 -13.80
N ILE A 170 0.80 5.28 -12.66
CA ILE A 170 1.66 4.70 -11.61
C ILE A 170 1.79 3.17 -11.69
N MET A 171 1.01 2.47 -12.49
CA MET A 171 1.07 1.01 -12.64
C MET A 171 2.39 0.56 -13.29
N THR A 172 2.89 -0.61 -12.84
CA THR A 172 4.10 -1.25 -13.41
C THR A 172 3.80 -2.66 -13.91
N THR A 173 3.76 -3.65 -13.03
CA THR A 173 3.38 -5.05 -13.29
C THR A 173 1.93 -5.32 -12.89
N ASP A 174 1.25 -4.32 -12.39
CA ASP A 174 -0.16 -4.38 -11.99
C ASP A 174 -1.04 -4.86 -13.15
N SER A 175 -1.93 -5.83 -12.90
CA SER A 175 -2.87 -6.34 -13.89
C SER A 175 -4.15 -5.51 -13.99
N PHE A 176 -4.50 -4.78 -12.90
CA PHE A 176 -5.64 -3.87 -12.86
C PHE A 176 -5.35 -2.63 -12.01
N LYS A 177 -6.05 -1.53 -12.34
CA LYS A 177 -6.00 -0.32 -11.53
C LYS A 177 -6.70 -0.54 -10.18
N LYS A 178 -6.17 0.07 -9.12
CA LYS A 178 -6.73 -0.01 -7.77
C LYS A 178 -7.20 1.36 -7.35
N GLU A 179 -8.51 1.52 -7.23
CA GLU A 179 -9.15 2.77 -6.79
C GLU A 179 -10.37 2.46 -5.94
N ILE A 180 -10.60 3.27 -4.91
CA ILE A 180 -11.78 3.21 -4.02
C ILE A 180 -12.19 4.63 -3.66
N ALA A 181 -13.50 4.86 -3.51
CA ALA A 181 -14.03 6.11 -2.99
C ALA A 181 -15.21 5.84 -2.05
N LEU A 182 -15.26 6.58 -0.96
CA LEU A 182 -16.32 6.56 0.04
C LEU A 182 -16.83 7.96 0.32
N LYS A 183 -18.14 8.10 0.50
CA LYS A 183 -18.78 9.25 1.12
C LYS A 183 -19.15 8.89 2.55
N VAL A 184 -18.87 9.77 3.49
CA VAL A 184 -19.24 9.62 4.89
C VAL A 184 -20.24 10.72 5.25
N GLU A 185 -21.45 10.31 5.63
CA GLU A 185 -22.54 11.20 6.06
C GLU A 185 -22.62 11.17 7.58
N LEU A 186 -22.52 12.35 8.21
CA LEU A 186 -22.53 12.50 9.67
C LEU A 186 -23.97 12.80 10.16
N GLN A 187 -24.26 12.49 11.42
CA GLN A 187 -25.59 12.72 12.02
C GLN A 187 -26.06 14.18 11.99
N ASN A 188 -25.12 15.12 11.99
CA ASN A 188 -25.44 16.55 11.93
C ASN A 188 -25.79 17.05 10.52
N GLY A 189 -25.91 16.15 9.54
CA GLY A 189 -26.23 16.47 8.14
C GLY A 189 -25.04 16.92 7.31
N THR A 190 -23.82 17.03 7.89
CA THR A 190 -22.60 17.29 7.12
C THR A 190 -22.01 16.01 6.56
N SER A 191 -21.10 16.12 5.59
CA SER A 191 -20.43 14.96 5.00
C SER A 191 -19.04 15.30 4.53
N PHE A 192 -18.23 14.27 4.28
CA PHE A 192 -16.96 14.36 3.59
C PHE A 192 -16.76 13.14 2.66
N ASN A 193 -15.87 13.30 1.71
CA ASN A 193 -15.45 12.22 0.83
C ASN A 193 -13.98 11.85 1.10
N ILE A 194 -13.68 10.58 0.89
CA ILE A 194 -12.32 10.04 0.93
C ILE A 194 -12.16 9.05 -0.22
N ALA A 195 -11.09 9.19 -0.99
CA ALA A 195 -10.80 8.31 -2.11
C ALA A 195 -9.31 7.99 -2.18
N CYS A 196 -8.99 6.87 -2.79
CA CYS A 196 -7.63 6.37 -2.88
C CYS A 196 -7.36 5.75 -4.23
N ILE A 197 -6.15 5.99 -4.75
CA ILE A 197 -5.52 5.19 -5.80
C ILE A 197 -4.26 4.54 -5.25
N CYS A 198 -4.00 3.32 -5.69
CA CYS A 198 -2.83 2.57 -5.26
C CYS A 198 -2.27 1.72 -6.40
N LYS A 199 -0.95 1.45 -6.38
CA LYS A 199 -0.28 0.49 -7.26
C LYS A 199 0.63 -0.42 -6.46
N GLY A 200 0.82 -1.63 -6.98
CA GLY A 200 1.75 -2.65 -6.49
C GLY A 200 1.25 -4.06 -6.81
N ALA A 201 2.17 -4.94 -7.19
CA ALA A 201 1.93 -6.35 -7.48
C ALA A 201 3.11 -7.25 -7.06
N GLY A 202 4.33 -6.73 -6.99
CA GLY A 202 5.53 -7.40 -6.50
C GLY A 202 6.39 -6.51 -5.61
N MET A 203 7.41 -7.11 -4.97
CA MET A 203 8.28 -6.50 -3.96
C MET A 203 7.43 -5.98 -2.78
N ILE A 204 6.50 -6.82 -2.28
CA ILE A 204 5.52 -6.48 -1.23
C ILE A 204 5.79 -7.28 0.04
N ASN A 205 6.24 -6.58 1.09
CA ASN A 205 6.46 -7.10 2.44
C ASN A 205 6.25 -5.99 3.48
N PRO A 206 5.89 -6.30 4.74
CA PRO A 206 5.63 -5.30 5.78
C PRO A 206 6.71 -4.23 5.93
N ALA A 207 6.29 -3.09 6.45
CA ALA A 207 7.02 -1.84 6.58
C ALA A 207 6.89 -0.92 5.34
N LEU A 208 5.66 -0.85 4.84
CA LEU A 208 5.24 -0.23 3.60
C LEU A 208 5.87 -0.95 2.38
N ALA A 209 5.12 -1.88 1.82
CA ALA A 209 5.48 -2.70 0.67
C ALA A 209 5.56 -1.88 -0.63
N THR A 210 6.20 -2.37 -1.70
CA THR A 210 6.37 -1.64 -3.00
C THR A 210 5.05 -1.12 -3.54
N MET A 211 4.60 -0.04 -2.94
CA MET A 211 3.35 0.61 -3.30
C MET A 211 3.51 2.11 -3.38
N LEU A 212 2.77 2.70 -4.26
CA LEU A 212 2.43 4.11 -4.20
C LEU A 212 0.94 4.21 -3.91
N CYS A 213 0.59 4.85 -2.81
CA CYS A 213 -0.79 5.01 -2.36
C CYS A 213 -1.06 6.49 -2.10
N PHE A 214 -2.03 7.05 -2.81
CA PHE A 214 -2.45 8.44 -2.64
C PHE A 214 -3.89 8.45 -2.20
N ILE A 215 -4.11 8.91 -0.96
CA ILE A 215 -5.43 9.04 -0.32
C ILE A 215 -5.79 10.52 -0.33
N LEU A 216 -6.84 10.87 -1.03
CA LEU A 216 -7.37 12.24 -1.06
C LEU A 216 -8.64 12.33 -0.23
N THR A 217 -8.81 13.44 0.48
CA THR A 217 -10.05 13.75 1.19
C THR A 217 -10.34 15.25 1.17
N ASP A 218 -11.60 15.60 1.24
CA ASP A 218 -12.04 16.99 1.44
C ASP A 218 -12.33 17.31 2.91
N ALA A 219 -12.24 16.32 3.82
CA ALA A 219 -12.45 16.52 5.25
C ALA A 219 -11.42 17.47 5.88
N PRO A 220 -11.81 18.42 6.76
CA PRO A 220 -10.90 19.29 7.49
C PRO A 220 -10.27 18.57 8.71
N ILE A 221 -9.38 17.63 8.47
CA ILE A 221 -8.78 16.78 9.50
C ILE A 221 -7.79 17.59 10.34
N PRO A 222 -7.87 17.56 11.70
CA PRO A 222 -6.82 18.07 12.57
C PRO A 222 -5.50 17.31 12.38
N ASN A 223 -4.36 18.03 12.50
CA ASN A 223 -3.04 17.45 12.24
C ASN A 223 -2.72 16.23 13.12
N ASP A 224 -3.04 16.30 14.40
CA ASP A 224 -2.75 15.22 15.37
C ASP A 224 -3.59 13.98 15.07
N ASP A 225 -4.87 14.17 14.76
CA ASP A 225 -5.77 13.09 14.36
C ASP A 225 -5.28 12.41 13.07
N ALA A 226 -4.88 13.20 12.06
CA ALA A 226 -4.41 12.65 10.80
C ALA A 226 -3.18 11.76 10.96
N ASN A 227 -2.21 12.17 11.79
CA ASN A 227 -1.01 11.38 12.07
C ASN A 227 -1.34 10.07 12.81
N GLU A 228 -2.14 10.15 13.87
CA GLU A 228 -2.55 8.98 14.66
C GLU A 228 -3.34 7.98 13.81
N LEU A 229 -4.34 8.48 13.07
CA LEU A 229 -5.23 7.63 12.28
C LEU A 229 -4.51 6.99 11.09
N LEU A 230 -3.60 7.72 10.43
CA LEU A 230 -2.82 7.18 9.33
C LEU A 230 -1.87 6.06 9.81
N ASP A 231 -1.20 6.23 10.95
CA ASP A 231 -0.35 5.20 11.54
C ASP A 231 -1.14 3.94 11.89
N SER A 232 -2.30 4.11 12.53
CA SER A 232 -3.17 2.99 12.89
C SER A 232 -3.70 2.25 11.67
N ALA A 233 -4.13 2.97 10.64
CA ALA A 233 -4.66 2.39 9.42
C ALA A 233 -3.59 1.60 8.65
N ILE A 234 -2.37 2.13 8.53
CA ILE A 234 -1.25 1.46 7.87
C ILE A 234 -0.86 0.17 8.60
N GLU A 235 -0.80 0.20 9.94
CA GLU A 235 -0.41 -0.96 10.73
C GLU A 235 -1.38 -2.15 10.55
N GLN A 236 -2.66 -1.86 10.38
CA GLN A 236 -3.71 -2.89 10.22
C GLN A 236 -3.97 -3.27 8.75
N SER A 237 -3.28 -2.64 7.80
CA SER A 237 -3.50 -2.86 6.37
C SER A 237 -2.19 -3.16 5.63
N PHE A 238 -1.46 -2.13 5.20
CA PHE A 238 -0.26 -2.26 4.40
C PHE A 238 0.90 -2.95 5.13
N ASN A 239 0.96 -2.83 6.47
CA ASN A 239 1.94 -3.55 7.29
C ASN A 239 1.51 -4.99 7.64
N ALA A 240 0.30 -5.38 7.24
CA ALA A 240 -0.25 -6.72 7.46
C ALA A 240 -0.29 -7.59 6.19
N ILE A 241 0.36 -7.16 5.10
CA ILE A 241 0.34 -7.91 3.84
C ILE A 241 1.75 -8.32 3.40
N SER A 242 1.84 -9.44 2.65
CA SER A 242 3.04 -9.82 1.89
C SER A 242 2.69 -10.53 0.60
N VAL A 243 3.49 -10.28 -0.46
CA VAL A 243 3.45 -11.04 -1.72
C VAL A 243 4.68 -11.93 -1.85
N ASP A 244 5.88 -11.40 -1.67
CA ASP A 244 7.15 -12.08 -1.97
C ASP A 244 8.24 -11.92 -0.89
N GLY A 245 7.96 -11.17 0.16
CA GLY A 245 8.91 -10.98 1.26
C GLY A 245 9.94 -9.88 1.04
N ASP A 246 9.91 -9.18 -0.12
CA ASP A 246 10.86 -8.12 -0.45
C ASP A 246 10.31 -6.73 -0.11
N THR A 247 11.18 -5.84 0.39
CA THR A 247 10.84 -4.46 0.77
C THR A 247 11.43 -3.45 -0.20
N SER A 248 10.59 -2.59 -0.76
CA SER A 248 10.96 -1.58 -1.75
C SER A 248 11.73 -0.39 -1.16
N THR A 249 12.42 0.31 -2.07
CA THR A 249 13.07 1.60 -1.81
C THR A 249 12.13 2.81 -1.95
N ASN A 250 10.91 2.61 -2.48
CA ASN A 250 10.03 3.71 -2.95
C ASN A 250 8.69 3.80 -2.23
N ASP A 251 8.36 2.88 -1.33
CA ASP A 251 7.04 2.82 -0.71
C ASP A 251 6.61 4.15 -0.15
N THR A 252 5.40 4.53 -0.51
CA THR A 252 4.84 5.82 -0.17
C THR A 252 3.35 5.71 0.05
N VAL A 253 2.88 6.11 1.22
CA VAL A 253 1.47 6.41 1.50
C VAL A 253 1.37 7.90 1.77
N MET A 254 0.59 8.62 1.00
CA MET A 254 0.29 10.05 1.22
C MET A 254 -1.21 10.24 1.43
N LEU A 255 -1.58 10.86 2.55
CA LEU A 255 -2.91 11.38 2.79
C LEU A 255 -2.89 12.88 2.54
N LEU A 256 -3.77 13.37 1.68
CA LEU A 256 -3.91 14.78 1.34
C LEU A 256 -5.32 15.27 1.67
N SER A 257 -5.42 16.42 2.33
CA SER A 257 -6.71 17.05 2.62
C SER A 257 -6.81 18.44 2.00
N SER A 258 -7.84 18.65 1.18
CA SER A 258 -8.20 19.98 0.64
C SER A 258 -8.98 20.85 1.62
N LYS A 259 -9.51 20.27 2.70
CA LYS A 259 -10.36 20.93 3.73
C LYS A 259 -11.60 21.61 3.17
N GLN A 260 -12.15 21.14 2.04
CA GLN A 260 -13.32 21.76 1.41
C GLN A 260 -14.67 21.25 1.92
N ALA A 261 -14.70 20.10 2.61
CA ALA A 261 -15.93 19.60 3.23
C ALA A 261 -16.27 20.37 4.51
N SER A 262 -17.54 20.36 4.86
CA SER A 262 -18.05 21.02 6.06
C SER A 262 -18.07 20.11 7.30
N GLY A 263 -17.81 18.80 7.13
CA GLY A 263 -17.92 17.78 8.18
C GLY A 263 -16.61 17.08 8.47
N TYR A 264 -16.38 16.82 9.74
CA TYR A 264 -15.37 15.92 10.25
C TYR A 264 -15.84 15.30 11.58
N ASP A 265 -15.61 14.02 11.74
CA ASP A 265 -15.74 13.26 12.98
C ASP A 265 -14.61 12.23 13.01
N LYS A 266 -13.83 12.21 14.10
CA LYS A 266 -12.62 11.37 14.22
C LYS A 266 -12.94 9.88 14.03
N SER A 267 -14.01 9.39 14.66
CA SER A 267 -14.39 7.97 14.60
C SER A 267 -14.87 7.57 13.21
N ALA A 268 -15.66 8.43 12.56
CA ALA A 268 -16.15 8.21 11.20
C ALA A 268 -15.01 8.24 10.17
N PHE A 269 -14.05 9.18 10.34
CA PHE A 269 -12.88 9.25 9.49
C PHE A 269 -11.97 8.04 9.68
N ALA A 270 -11.70 7.62 10.93
CA ALA A 270 -10.94 6.42 11.26
C ALA A 270 -11.53 5.17 10.60
N PHE A 271 -12.86 5.01 10.68
CA PHE A 271 -13.55 3.89 10.06
C PHE A 271 -13.38 3.89 8.54
N ALA A 272 -13.62 5.02 7.88
CA ALA A 272 -13.49 5.14 6.43
C ALA A 272 -12.04 4.93 5.95
N LEU A 273 -11.05 5.50 6.67
CA LEU A 273 -9.64 5.33 6.37
C LEU A 273 -9.22 3.87 6.50
N ASN A 274 -9.61 3.19 7.58
CA ASN A 274 -9.32 1.77 7.79
C ASN A 274 -9.96 0.90 6.70
N GLN A 275 -11.21 1.16 6.30
CA GLN A 275 -11.84 0.45 5.20
C GLN A 275 -11.08 0.61 3.88
N ILE A 276 -10.73 1.83 3.50
CA ILE A 276 -10.02 2.12 2.25
C ILE A 276 -8.64 1.45 2.25
N THR A 277 -7.86 1.62 3.31
CA THR A 277 -6.49 1.09 3.37
C THR A 277 -6.47 -0.43 3.40
N LEU A 278 -7.36 -1.08 4.17
CA LEU A 278 -7.46 -2.55 4.19
C LEU A 278 -7.89 -3.09 2.82
N GLN A 279 -8.92 -2.51 2.20
CA GLN A 279 -9.35 -2.98 0.88
C GLN A 279 -8.27 -2.78 -0.18
N MET A 280 -7.50 -1.67 -0.12
CA MET A 280 -6.36 -1.46 -1.01
C MET A 280 -5.24 -2.48 -0.76
N ALA A 281 -4.93 -2.79 0.50
CA ALA A 281 -3.97 -3.82 0.87
C ALA A 281 -4.38 -5.21 0.33
N LEU A 282 -5.65 -5.58 0.45
CA LEU A 282 -6.17 -6.82 -0.10
C LEU A 282 -6.13 -6.84 -1.64
N ASN A 283 -6.39 -5.70 -2.30
CA ASN A 283 -6.26 -5.59 -3.76
C ASN A 283 -4.80 -5.71 -4.23
N LEU A 284 -3.83 -5.24 -3.44
CA LEU A 284 -2.40 -5.45 -3.71
C LEU A 284 -2.03 -6.94 -3.65
N VAL A 285 -2.49 -7.65 -2.62
CA VAL A 285 -2.27 -9.11 -2.48
C VAL A 285 -2.96 -9.88 -3.59
N LYS A 286 -4.20 -9.50 -3.95
CA LYS A 286 -4.96 -10.12 -5.04
C LYS A 286 -4.27 -9.95 -6.38
N ASP A 287 -3.62 -8.81 -6.61
CA ASP A 287 -2.86 -8.51 -7.83
C ASP A 287 -1.39 -8.96 -7.73
N GLY A 288 -1.04 -9.70 -6.67
CA GLY A 288 0.31 -10.25 -6.51
C GLY A 288 0.77 -10.99 -7.77
N GLU A 289 2.01 -10.77 -8.19
CA GLU A 289 2.56 -11.30 -9.44
C GLU A 289 2.35 -12.82 -9.56
N GLY A 290 1.44 -13.24 -10.44
CA GLY A 290 1.06 -14.64 -10.62
C GLY A 290 0.20 -15.25 -9.50
N SER A 291 -0.35 -14.43 -8.61
CA SER A 291 -1.26 -14.84 -7.53
C SER A 291 -2.59 -15.37 -8.09
N THR A 292 -3.11 -16.42 -7.48
CA THR A 292 -4.45 -16.97 -7.74
C THR A 292 -5.35 -16.93 -6.52
N LYS A 293 -4.80 -16.62 -5.34
CA LYS A 293 -5.51 -16.69 -4.05
C LYS A 293 -5.10 -15.56 -3.11
N VAL A 294 -6.06 -15.11 -2.30
CA VAL A 294 -5.80 -14.22 -1.15
C VAL A 294 -6.08 -15.03 0.12
N VAL A 295 -5.08 -15.18 0.98
CA VAL A 295 -5.20 -15.97 2.21
C VAL A 295 -4.96 -15.07 3.43
N ALA A 296 -5.92 -15.12 4.37
CA ALA A 296 -5.77 -14.51 5.68
C ALA A 296 -5.10 -15.52 6.64
N PHE A 297 -3.95 -15.17 7.18
CA PHE A 297 -3.25 -15.95 8.21
C PHE A 297 -3.55 -15.35 9.58
N GLU A 298 -4.54 -15.91 10.26
CA GLU A 298 -4.92 -15.50 11.61
C GLU A 298 -4.14 -16.32 12.64
N VAL A 299 -3.35 -15.64 13.46
CA VAL A 299 -2.73 -16.24 14.64
C VAL A 299 -3.43 -15.69 15.86
N LYS A 300 -3.96 -16.59 16.70
CA LYS A 300 -4.68 -16.22 17.92
C LYS A 300 -4.14 -16.96 19.14
N ASN A 301 -4.46 -16.42 20.31
CA ASN A 301 -4.03 -16.95 21.61
C ASN A 301 -2.50 -17.03 21.77
N ALA A 302 -1.74 -16.13 21.10
CA ALA A 302 -0.30 -16.01 21.25
C ALA A 302 0.08 -15.28 22.56
N ALA A 303 1.33 -15.39 22.98
CA ALA A 303 1.86 -14.85 24.22
C ALA A 303 1.86 -13.30 24.24
N SER A 304 2.10 -12.67 23.08
CA SER A 304 2.11 -11.22 22.89
C SER A 304 1.63 -10.83 21.48
N ALA A 305 1.27 -9.57 21.27
CA ALA A 305 0.93 -9.03 19.96
C ALA A 305 2.10 -9.16 18.97
N ASP A 306 3.33 -9.00 19.43
CA ASP A 306 4.54 -9.18 18.62
C ASP A 306 4.70 -10.64 18.19
N ASP A 307 4.44 -11.61 19.07
CA ASP A 307 4.48 -13.02 18.71
C ASP A 307 3.41 -13.37 17.70
N ALA A 308 2.17 -12.89 17.90
CA ALA A 308 1.08 -13.10 16.95
C ALA A 308 1.44 -12.54 15.56
N LYS A 309 1.99 -11.32 15.51
CA LYS A 309 2.44 -10.67 14.27
C LYS A 309 3.58 -11.43 13.61
N LYS A 310 4.61 -11.80 14.37
CA LYS A 310 5.76 -12.58 13.88
C LYS A 310 5.31 -13.87 13.20
N ALA A 311 4.45 -14.64 13.86
CA ALA A 311 3.98 -15.91 13.36
C ALA A 311 3.10 -15.75 12.10
N ALA A 312 2.15 -14.81 12.12
CA ALA A 312 1.28 -14.54 10.97
C ALA A 312 2.08 -14.08 9.73
N MET A 313 3.09 -13.21 9.94
CA MET A 313 3.97 -12.77 8.88
C MET A 313 4.92 -13.87 8.39
N ALA A 314 5.42 -14.73 9.27
CA ALA A 314 6.20 -15.89 8.88
C ALA A 314 5.41 -16.84 7.96
N LEU A 315 4.12 -17.06 8.26
CA LEU A 315 3.23 -17.87 7.42
C LEU A 315 3.03 -17.24 6.04
N SER A 316 2.76 -15.94 5.98
CA SER A 316 2.53 -15.23 4.71
C SER A 316 3.78 -15.18 3.81
N ASN A 317 4.97 -15.35 4.39
CA ASN A 317 6.27 -15.31 3.69
C ASN A 317 6.88 -16.69 3.42
N SER A 318 6.35 -17.77 4.02
CA SER A 318 6.90 -19.11 3.86
C SER A 318 6.71 -19.63 2.42
N LEU A 319 7.78 -19.82 1.67
CA LEU A 319 7.74 -20.38 0.31
C LEU A 319 7.04 -21.73 0.27
N LEU A 320 7.28 -22.61 1.28
CA LEU A 320 6.65 -23.92 1.35
C LEU A 320 5.14 -23.80 1.61
N VAL A 321 4.69 -22.88 2.47
CA VAL A 321 3.27 -22.62 2.67
C VAL A 321 2.67 -22.08 1.38
N LYS A 322 3.25 -21.04 0.77
CA LYS A 322 2.75 -20.40 -0.45
C LYS A 322 2.61 -21.37 -1.64
N THR A 323 3.57 -22.30 -1.79
CA THR A 323 3.49 -23.34 -2.85
C THR A 323 2.43 -24.41 -2.54
N ALA A 324 2.17 -24.73 -1.27
CA ALA A 324 1.04 -25.60 -0.89
C ALA A 324 -0.30 -24.91 -1.20
N LEU A 325 -0.41 -23.60 -0.95
CA LEU A 325 -1.61 -22.83 -1.33
C LEU A 325 -1.88 -22.91 -2.84
N PHE A 326 -0.85 -22.75 -3.65
CA PHE A 326 -0.94 -22.84 -5.11
C PHE A 326 -1.43 -24.21 -5.56
N GLY A 327 -0.86 -25.28 -4.98
CA GLY A 327 -1.22 -26.67 -5.28
C GLY A 327 -2.52 -27.14 -4.64
N CYS A 328 -3.22 -26.29 -3.88
CA CYS A 328 -4.39 -26.66 -3.06
C CYS A 328 -4.11 -27.89 -2.15
N ASP A 329 -2.86 -28.01 -1.65
CA ASP A 329 -2.43 -29.07 -0.73
C ASP A 329 -2.68 -28.61 0.73
N PRO A 330 -3.60 -29.22 1.50
CA PRO A 330 -3.88 -28.85 2.88
C PRO A 330 -2.75 -29.28 3.84
N ASN A 331 -1.53 -28.85 3.53
CA ASN A 331 -0.29 -29.24 4.19
C ASN A 331 -0.11 -28.52 5.53
N TRP A 332 -0.88 -28.90 6.54
CA TRP A 332 -0.77 -28.33 7.87
C TRP A 332 0.63 -28.50 8.50
N GLY A 333 1.39 -29.52 8.08
CA GLY A 333 2.76 -29.76 8.54
C GLY A 333 3.71 -28.59 8.19
N ARG A 334 3.58 -28.00 6.99
CA ARG A 334 4.32 -26.79 6.60
C ARG A 334 3.95 -25.59 7.45
N ILE A 335 2.66 -25.45 7.81
CA ILE A 335 2.18 -24.39 8.69
C ILE A 335 2.76 -24.57 10.10
N ALA A 336 2.64 -25.78 10.69
CA ALA A 336 3.18 -26.07 12.02
C ALA A 336 4.70 -25.85 12.07
N SER A 337 5.44 -26.32 11.06
CA SER A 337 6.88 -26.09 10.93
C SER A 337 7.24 -24.61 10.89
N THR A 338 6.47 -23.80 10.15
CA THR A 338 6.67 -22.35 10.06
C THR A 338 6.40 -21.66 11.40
N ILE A 339 5.34 -22.03 12.12
CA ILE A 339 5.05 -21.53 13.47
C ILE A 339 6.20 -21.87 14.43
N GLY A 340 6.65 -23.13 14.47
CA GLY A 340 7.75 -23.56 15.33
C GLY A 340 9.07 -22.84 15.04
N ALA A 341 9.31 -22.49 13.78
CA ALA A 341 10.51 -21.76 13.34
C ALA A 341 10.42 -20.24 13.53
N SER A 342 9.25 -19.67 13.83
CA SER A 342 9.03 -18.22 13.89
C SER A 342 9.65 -17.55 15.12
N GLY A 343 10.16 -18.32 16.10
CA GLY A 343 10.80 -17.83 17.31
C GLY A 343 9.83 -17.20 18.32
N ILE A 344 8.57 -17.66 18.33
CA ILE A 344 7.54 -17.31 19.30
C ILE A 344 7.45 -18.36 20.40
N GLU A 345 6.81 -18.04 21.52
CA GLU A 345 6.39 -19.03 22.51
C GLU A 345 5.28 -19.91 21.92
N CYS A 346 5.52 -21.21 21.77
CA CYS A 346 4.54 -22.17 21.25
C CYS A 346 4.76 -23.56 21.82
N ASP A 347 3.68 -24.38 21.82
CA ASP A 347 3.65 -25.76 22.30
C ASP A 347 2.81 -26.59 21.33
N GLU A 348 3.39 -27.66 20.76
CA GLU A 348 2.71 -28.52 19.80
C GLU A 348 1.43 -29.18 20.37
N ASN A 349 1.38 -29.38 21.71
CA ASN A 349 0.22 -29.96 22.38
C ASN A 349 -0.96 -28.97 22.53
N LYS A 350 -0.71 -27.67 22.32
CA LYS A 350 -1.72 -26.60 22.38
C LYS A 350 -2.12 -26.08 21.02
N LEU A 351 -1.27 -26.27 20.01
CA LEU A 351 -1.50 -25.78 18.65
C LEU A 351 -2.72 -26.45 18.03
N SER A 352 -3.59 -25.62 17.44
CA SER A 352 -4.65 -26.08 16.54
C SER A 352 -4.63 -25.29 15.24
N ILE A 353 -4.83 -25.98 14.10
CA ILE A 353 -4.78 -25.36 12.76
C ILE A 353 -6.11 -25.63 12.05
N TYR A 354 -6.66 -24.57 11.45
CA TYR A 354 -7.93 -24.61 10.72
C TYR A 354 -7.77 -23.98 9.33
N TYR A 355 -8.50 -24.52 8.35
CA TYR A 355 -8.80 -23.89 7.07
C TYR A 355 -10.27 -23.48 7.07
N ASP A 356 -10.56 -22.19 7.10
CA ASP A 356 -11.86 -21.66 7.52
C ASP A 356 -12.30 -22.32 8.84
N ASP A 357 -13.40 -23.10 8.84
CA ASP A 357 -13.91 -23.82 10.01
C ASP A 357 -13.45 -25.28 10.07
N VAL A 358 -12.65 -25.76 9.13
CA VAL A 358 -12.16 -27.13 9.05
C VAL A 358 -10.92 -27.32 9.91
N LEU A 359 -11.05 -28.05 11.02
CA LEU A 359 -9.91 -28.44 11.87
C LEU A 359 -9.05 -29.47 11.12
N VAL A 360 -7.79 -29.10 10.79
CA VAL A 360 -6.85 -30.01 10.11
C VAL A 360 -5.82 -30.61 11.05
N TYR A 361 -5.51 -29.93 12.15
CA TYR A 361 -4.57 -30.42 13.16
C TYR A 361 -4.92 -29.93 14.56
N ASN A 362 -4.82 -30.79 15.54
CA ASN A 362 -4.53 -30.51 16.94
C ASN A 362 -3.95 -31.76 17.60
N ALA A 363 -3.45 -31.65 18.86
CA ALA A 363 -2.84 -32.79 19.57
C ALA A 363 -3.74 -33.99 19.75
N ALA A 364 -5.07 -33.78 19.85
CA ALA A 364 -6.07 -34.90 19.96
C ALA A 364 -6.35 -35.56 18.59
N ASN A 365 -6.08 -34.87 17.48
CA ASN A 365 -6.33 -35.36 16.13
C ASN A 365 -5.07 -35.04 15.25
N PRO A 366 -3.94 -35.75 15.49
CA PRO A 366 -2.67 -35.43 14.85
C PRO A 366 -2.59 -35.92 13.39
N GLN A 367 -3.49 -36.82 12.99
CA GLN A 367 -3.55 -37.31 11.61
C GLN A 367 -4.76 -36.70 10.89
N LEU A 368 -4.51 -36.22 9.67
CA LEU A 368 -5.54 -35.72 8.78
C LEU A 368 -6.22 -36.95 8.09
N ASP A 369 -7.47 -37.20 8.41
CA ASP A 369 -8.26 -38.25 7.73
C ASP A 369 -8.77 -37.73 6.38
N GLU A 370 -9.19 -38.67 5.52
CA GLU A 370 -9.67 -38.39 4.16
C GLU A 370 -10.85 -37.41 4.12
N ALA A 371 -11.76 -37.45 5.09
CA ALA A 371 -12.92 -36.55 5.14
C ALA A 371 -12.49 -35.09 5.43
N ARG A 372 -11.60 -34.87 6.41
CA ARG A 372 -11.07 -33.56 6.74
C ARG A 372 -10.14 -33.03 5.66
N GLU A 373 -9.31 -33.89 5.04
CA GLU A 373 -8.46 -33.55 3.91
C GLU A 373 -9.30 -33.05 2.73
N SER A 374 -10.34 -33.79 2.35
CA SER A 374 -11.27 -33.40 1.29
C SER A 374 -11.98 -32.07 1.60
N ALA A 375 -12.42 -31.88 2.85
CA ALA A 375 -13.08 -30.66 3.27
C ALA A 375 -12.10 -29.44 3.24
N ALA A 376 -10.86 -29.60 3.70
CA ALA A 376 -9.83 -28.56 3.65
C ALA A 376 -9.43 -28.23 2.20
N HIS A 377 -9.29 -29.26 1.35
CA HIS A 377 -9.05 -29.06 -0.08
C HIS A 377 -10.17 -28.23 -0.73
N ALA A 378 -11.43 -28.50 -0.42
CA ALA A 378 -12.57 -27.71 -0.91
C ALA A 378 -12.51 -26.24 -0.47
N VAL A 379 -12.01 -25.96 0.73
CA VAL A 379 -11.74 -24.57 1.18
C VAL A 379 -10.66 -23.93 0.30
N MET A 380 -9.59 -24.65 0.02
CA MET A 380 -8.44 -24.14 -0.74
C MET A 380 -8.75 -23.88 -2.23
N LEU A 381 -9.85 -24.42 -2.76
CA LEU A 381 -10.32 -24.09 -4.12
C LEU A 381 -10.97 -22.72 -4.24
N LYS A 382 -11.27 -22.03 -3.12
CA LYS A 382 -11.81 -20.66 -3.13
C LYS A 382 -10.73 -19.66 -3.52
N ASP A 383 -11.13 -18.52 -4.11
CA ASP A 383 -10.24 -17.39 -4.41
C ASP A 383 -9.71 -16.69 -3.15
N SER A 384 -10.45 -16.82 -2.03
CA SER A 384 -10.03 -16.30 -0.73
C SER A 384 -10.56 -17.17 0.40
N TYR A 385 -9.71 -17.38 1.42
CA TYR A 385 -10.03 -18.14 2.62
C TYR A 385 -9.09 -17.77 3.76
N LYS A 386 -9.37 -18.33 4.95
CA LYS A 386 -8.59 -18.06 6.15
C LYS A 386 -7.90 -19.35 6.64
N ILE A 387 -6.64 -19.21 7.05
CA ILE A 387 -5.92 -20.20 7.84
C ILE A 387 -5.81 -19.65 9.26
N THR A 388 -6.37 -20.35 10.25
CA THR A 388 -6.27 -19.97 11.66
C THR A 388 -5.30 -20.90 12.39
N CYS A 389 -4.30 -20.32 13.06
CA CYS A 389 -3.39 -20.98 13.97
C CYS A 389 -3.70 -20.52 15.41
N ASP A 390 -4.32 -21.39 16.19
CA ASP A 390 -4.55 -21.17 17.61
C ASP A 390 -3.36 -21.69 18.41
N ILE A 391 -2.58 -20.77 19.01
CA ILE A 391 -1.34 -21.09 19.71
C ILE A 391 -1.62 -21.59 21.15
N GLY A 392 -2.75 -21.22 21.75
CA GLY A 392 -3.19 -21.70 23.08
C GLY A 392 -2.34 -21.25 24.25
N ILE A 393 -1.60 -20.14 24.17
CA ILE A 393 -0.71 -19.66 25.24
C ILE A 393 -1.36 -18.55 26.07
N LYS A 394 -1.84 -17.46 25.41
CA LYS A 394 -2.55 -16.32 26.07
C LYS A 394 -3.74 -15.88 25.21
N ASN A 395 -3.86 -14.57 24.93
CA ASN A 395 -5.02 -14.00 24.23
C ASN A 395 -4.67 -13.02 23.10
N ALA A 396 -3.38 -12.86 22.78
CA ALA A 396 -2.99 -11.95 21.71
C ALA A 396 -3.34 -12.54 20.32
N CYS A 397 -3.71 -11.66 19.39
CA CYS A 397 -4.07 -12.05 18.03
C CYS A 397 -3.50 -11.07 17.01
N TYR A 398 -3.28 -11.58 15.79
CA TYR A 398 -2.91 -10.79 14.61
C TYR A 398 -3.33 -11.53 13.35
N THR A 399 -3.71 -10.77 12.30
CA THR A 399 -4.00 -11.33 10.99
C THR A 399 -3.08 -10.70 9.96
N ALA A 400 -2.32 -11.52 9.24
CA ALA A 400 -1.60 -11.13 8.04
C ALA A 400 -2.33 -11.66 6.80
N TYR A 401 -2.11 -10.98 5.66
CA TYR A 401 -2.67 -11.42 4.39
C TYR A 401 -1.53 -11.70 3.40
N GLY A 402 -1.64 -12.77 2.66
CA GLY A 402 -0.69 -13.17 1.65
C GLY A 402 -1.37 -13.87 0.47
N CYS A 403 -0.57 -14.23 -0.51
CA CYS A 403 -1.01 -14.97 -1.69
C CYS A 403 -0.25 -16.27 -1.83
N ASP A 404 -0.70 -17.14 -2.72
CA ASP A 404 0.03 -18.31 -3.18
C ASP A 404 1.26 -17.93 -4.03
N LEU A 405 2.09 -18.92 -4.35
CA LEU A 405 3.28 -18.75 -5.20
C LEU A 405 3.26 -19.83 -6.28
N GLY A 406 3.00 -19.40 -7.52
CA GLY A 406 2.99 -20.25 -8.69
C GLY A 406 4.11 -19.96 -9.69
N HIS A 407 4.16 -20.69 -10.78
CA HIS A 407 5.16 -20.57 -11.84
C HIS A 407 5.20 -19.19 -12.50
N GLN A 408 4.06 -18.50 -12.53
CA GLN A 408 3.93 -17.19 -13.17
C GLN A 408 4.79 -16.12 -12.48
N TYR A 409 5.00 -16.21 -11.16
CA TYR A 409 5.89 -15.32 -10.43
C TYR A 409 7.30 -15.33 -11.01
N VAL A 410 7.85 -16.52 -11.25
CA VAL A 410 9.20 -16.68 -11.83
C VAL A 410 9.24 -16.10 -13.24
N SER A 411 8.23 -16.40 -14.08
CA SER A 411 8.17 -15.90 -15.46
C SER A 411 8.15 -14.37 -15.54
N ILE A 412 7.32 -13.71 -14.71
CA ILE A 412 7.23 -12.24 -14.69
C ILE A 412 8.55 -11.61 -14.25
N ASN A 413 9.20 -12.17 -13.21
CA ASN A 413 10.39 -11.55 -12.63
C ASN A 413 11.67 -11.85 -13.41
N ALA A 414 11.75 -13.00 -14.10
CA ALA A 414 12.88 -13.32 -14.99
C ALA A 414 12.98 -12.33 -16.17
N ASP A 415 11.85 -11.83 -16.66
CA ASP A 415 11.78 -10.95 -17.84
C ASP A 415 11.51 -9.47 -17.51
N TYR A 416 11.61 -9.06 -16.24
CA TYR A 416 11.20 -7.73 -15.75
C TYR A 416 11.86 -6.54 -16.48
N ARG A 417 13.09 -6.70 -16.99
CA ARG A 417 13.84 -5.64 -17.69
C ARG A 417 13.70 -5.68 -19.21
N SER A 418 13.03 -6.69 -19.78
CA SER A 418 12.90 -6.88 -21.22
C SER A 418 11.84 -5.98 -21.91
#